data_7d8294cd6b4bc788ab457c0ce8492680
#
_entry.id   7d8294cd6b4bc788ab457c0ce8492680
#
_cell.length_a   1.000
_cell.length_b   1.000
_cell.length_c   1.000
_cell.angle_alpha   90.00
_cell.angle_beta   90.00
_cell.angle_gamma   90.00
#
_symmetry.space_group_name_H-M   'P 1'
#
loop_
_entity.id
_entity.type
_entity.pdbx_description
1 polymer ?
#
loop_
_entity_poly.entity_id
_entity_poly.type
_entity_poly.pdbx_seq_one_letter_code
_entity_poly.pdbx_strand_id
1 'polypeptide(L)'
;MNKLDVSSLIRQMLESAKKVLADKWPAVKDLATSSFKTLAQSLVDIEEMWLNGSITEEQALLLLDLHKNTVKITLLSEEIIGIVTAEEAINAAIDSVRNAVNTAIGFELL
;
A
#
# COMPACT_ATOMS: atom_id res chain seq x y z
N MET A 1 0.48 2.25 20.77
CA MET A 1 0.28 3.59 20.22
C MET A 1 0.77 3.62 18.77
N ASN A 2 -0.08 4.08 17.85
CA ASN A 2 0.28 4.11 16.43
C ASN A 2 1.21 5.27 16.13
N LYS A 3 2.26 5.01 15.37
CA LYS A 3 3.22 6.01 14.91
C LYS A 3 2.97 6.42 13.45
N LEU A 4 2.18 5.61 12.71
CA LEU A 4 1.87 5.89 11.32
C LEU A 4 0.65 6.79 11.20
N ASP A 5 0.75 7.79 10.32
CA ASP A 5 -0.36 8.68 9.98
C ASP A 5 -0.93 8.23 8.63
N VAL A 6 -2.15 7.70 8.64
CA VAL A 6 -2.79 7.15 7.46
C VAL A 6 -2.92 8.21 6.34
N SER A 7 -3.23 9.45 6.69
CA SER A 7 -3.36 10.53 5.69
C SER A 7 -2.04 10.80 4.97
N SER A 8 -0.94 10.79 5.71
CA SER A 8 0.40 10.97 5.15
C SER A 8 0.78 9.80 4.25
N LEU A 9 0.47 8.57 4.67
CA LEU A 9 0.74 7.38 3.87
C LEU A 9 -0.04 7.42 2.56
N ILE A 10 -1.33 7.73 2.63
CA ILE A 10 -2.19 7.82 1.44
C ILE A 10 -1.61 8.82 0.43
N ARG A 11 -1.25 10.01 0.91
CA ARG A 11 -0.71 11.06 0.04
C ARG A 11 0.57 10.63 -0.66
N GLN A 12 1.52 10.08 0.09
CA GLN A 12 2.80 9.64 -0.47
C GLN A 12 2.64 8.47 -1.44
N MET A 13 1.81 7.50 -1.09
CA MET A 13 1.56 6.34 -1.92
C MET A 13 0.87 6.72 -3.23
N LEU A 14 -0.15 7.58 -3.16
CA LEU A 14 -0.85 8.05 -4.35
C LEU A 14 0.03 8.87 -5.26
N GLU A 15 0.87 9.74 -4.70
CA GLU A 15 1.78 10.55 -5.49
C GLU A 15 2.74 9.66 -6.29
N SER A 16 3.30 8.64 -5.67
CA SER A 16 4.21 7.71 -6.33
C SER A 16 3.50 6.83 -7.36
N ALA A 17 2.33 6.30 -7.03
CA ALA A 17 1.53 5.48 -7.94
C ALA A 17 1.07 6.30 -9.16
N LYS A 18 0.70 7.57 -8.96
CA LYS A 18 0.30 8.47 -10.04
C LYS A 18 1.40 8.63 -11.08
N LYS A 19 2.65 8.72 -10.67
CA LYS A 19 3.78 8.83 -11.58
C LYS A 19 3.92 7.59 -12.46
N VAL A 20 3.68 6.42 -11.92
CA VAL A 20 3.72 5.15 -12.66
C VAL A 20 2.54 5.06 -13.63
N LEU A 21 1.35 5.42 -13.17
CA LEU A 21 0.13 5.35 -14.00
C LEU A 21 0.12 6.39 -15.11
N ALA A 22 0.81 7.52 -14.89
CA ALA A 22 1.07 8.55 -15.90
C ALA A 22 -0.20 8.98 -16.65
N ASP A 23 -0.25 8.78 -17.96
CA ASP A 23 -1.38 9.18 -18.81
C ASP A 23 -2.67 8.39 -18.54
N LYS A 24 -2.58 7.25 -17.87
CA LYS A 24 -3.74 6.45 -17.47
C LYS A 24 -4.43 7.02 -16.23
N TRP A 25 -3.73 7.87 -15.48
CA TRP A 25 -4.22 8.39 -14.19
C TRP A 25 -5.65 8.97 -14.25
N PRO A 26 -5.98 9.87 -15.20
CA PRO A 26 -7.34 10.46 -15.21
C PRO A 26 -8.44 9.41 -15.33
N ALA A 27 -8.19 8.32 -16.06
CA ALA A 27 -9.20 7.28 -16.28
C ALA A 27 -9.35 6.36 -15.06
N VAL A 28 -8.29 6.16 -14.26
CA VAL A 28 -8.28 5.21 -13.14
C VAL A 28 -8.20 5.89 -11.78
N LYS A 29 -8.24 7.21 -11.74
CA LYS A 29 -8.02 8.01 -10.52
C LYS A 29 -8.86 7.53 -9.34
N ASP A 30 -10.15 7.36 -9.53
CA ASP A 30 -11.06 7.01 -8.43
C ASP A 30 -10.77 5.61 -7.90
N LEU A 31 -10.56 4.66 -8.80
CA LEU A 31 -10.23 3.28 -8.43
C LEU A 31 -8.88 3.21 -7.72
N ALA A 32 -7.86 3.87 -8.27
CA ALA A 32 -6.53 3.88 -7.69
C ALA A 32 -6.52 4.56 -6.32
N THR A 33 -7.23 5.69 -6.18
CA THR A 33 -7.34 6.39 -4.90
C THR A 33 -7.94 5.48 -3.84
N SER A 34 -9.05 4.81 -4.16
CA SER A 34 -9.69 3.89 -3.23
C SER A 34 -8.78 2.72 -2.87
N SER A 35 -8.09 2.15 -3.85
CA SER A 35 -7.21 0.98 -3.65
C SER A 35 -6.03 1.31 -2.75
N PHE A 36 -5.35 2.42 -3.01
CA PHE A 36 -4.17 2.79 -2.21
C PHE A 36 -4.56 3.34 -0.83
N LYS A 37 -5.74 3.95 -0.70
CA LYS A 37 -6.29 4.31 0.60
C LYS A 37 -6.51 3.06 1.45
N THR A 38 -7.07 2.01 0.87
CA THR A 38 -7.26 0.72 1.55
C THR A 38 -5.93 0.11 1.95
N LEU A 39 -4.93 0.14 1.07
CA LEU A 39 -3.60 -0.40 1.36
C LEU A 39 -2.93 0.38 2.51
N ALA A 40 -3.01 1.71 2.49
CA ALA A 40 -2.46 2.54 3.56
C ALA A 40 -3.12 2.23 4.90
N GLN A 41 -4.44 2.07 4.93
CA GLN A 41 -5.17 1.70 6.15
C GLN A 41 -4.73 0.32 6.63
N SER A 42 -4.48 -0.61 5.73
CA SER A 42 -3.97 -1.94 6.08
C SER A 42 -2.61 -1.87 6.79
N LEU A 43 -1.73 -0.98 6.36
CA LEU A 43 -0.44 -0.79 7.00
C LEU A 43 -0.59 -0.26 8.44
N VAL A 44 -1.50 0.66 8.65
CA VAL A 44 -1.80 1.18 10.00
C VAL A 44 -2.40 0.08 10.87
N ASP A 45 -3.29 -0.73 10.33
CA ASP A 45 -3.91 -1.84 11.06
C ASP A 45 -2.88 -2.90 11.44
N ILE A 46 -1.95 -3.22 10.55
CA ILE A 46 -0.86 -4.16 10.82
C ILE A 46 0.05 -3.61 11.92
N GLU A 47 0.39 -2.33 11.86
CA GLU A 47 1.18 -1.68 12.92
C GLU A 47 0.49 -1.83 14.27
N GLU A 48 -0.79 -1.53 14.33
CA GLU A 48 -1.55 -1.61 15.58
C GLU A 48 -1.58 -3.03 16.14
N MET A 49 -1.87 -4.02 15.29
CA MET A 49 -1.90 -5.42 15.72
C MET A 49 -0.54 -5.93 16.16
N TRP A 50 0.53 -5.50 15.47
CA TRP A 50 1.89 -5.87 15.83
C TRP A 50 2.30 -5.26 17.17
N LEU A 51 2.05 -3.96 17.36
CA LEU A 51 2.46 -3.25 18.59
C LEU A 51 1.71 -3.74 19.82
N ASN A 52 0.47 -4.21 19.66
CA ASN A 52 -0.29 -4.75 20.80
C ASN A 52 -0.10 -6.25 21.01
N GLY A 53 0.78 -6.87 20.24
CA GLY A 53 1.12 -8.29 20.40
C GLY A 53 0.13 -9.27 19.80
N SER A 54 -0.81 -8.80 18.99
CA SER A 54 -1.86 -9.67 18.41
C SER A 54 -1.35 -10.55 17.29
N ILE A 55 -0.26 -10.16 16.61
CA ILE A 55 0.29 -10.91 15.48
C ILE A 55 1.80 -11.05 15.58
N THR A 56 2.35 -12.07 14.92
CA THR A 56 3.79 -12.28 14.77
C THR A 56 4.31 -11.55 13.54
N GLU A 57 5.64 -11.50 13.38
CA GLU A 57 6.26 -10.95 12.16
C GLU A 57 5.80 -11.70 10.92
N GLU A 58 5.73 -13.04 10.99
CA GLU A 58 5.27 -13.87 9.87
C GLU A 58 3.84 -13.54 9.49
N GLN A 59 2.97 -13.37 10.49
CA GLN A 59 1.57 -13.01 10.25
C GLN A 59 1.47 -11.61 9.64
N ALA A 60 2.30 -10.66 10.09
CA ALA A 60 2.32 -9.32 9.51
C ALA A 60 2.71 -9.37 8.03
N LEU A 61 3.73 -10.15 7.68
CA LEU A 61 4.16 -10.31 6.29
C LEU A 61 3.08 -10.96 5.42
N LEU A 62 2.38 -11.96 5.95
CA LEU A 62 1.29 -12.62 5.23
C LEU A 62 0.11 -11.66 5.00
N LEU A 63 -0.22 -10.85 6.00
CA LEU A 63 -1.28 -9.84 5.86
C LEU A 63 -0.91 -8.80 4.82
N LEU A 64 0.34 -8.35 4.81
CA LEU A 64 0.81 -7.41 3.80
C LEU A 64 0.66 -7.99 2.39
N ASP A 65 1.11 -9.23 2.19
CA ASP A 65 1.00 -9.89 0.89
C ASP A 65 -0.45 -10.03 0.44
N LEU A 66 -1.34 -10.38 1.36
CA LEU A 66 -2.76 -10.48 1.08
C LEU A 66 -3.33 -9.14 0.61
N HIS A 67 -3.02 -8.07 1.30
CA HIS A 67 -3.51 -6.73 0.95
C HIS A 67 -2.91 -6.23 -0.38
N LYS A 68 -1.64 -6.49 -0.62
CA LYS A 68 -1.00 -6.15 -1.90
C LYS A 68 -1.66 -6.89 -3.06
N ASN A 69 -1.95 -8.17 -2.89
CA ASN A 69 -2.62 -8.97 -3.91
C ASN A 69 -4.05 -8.47 -4.17
N THR A 70 -4.76 -8.09 -3.12
CA THR A 70 -6.11 -7.53 -3.25
C THR A 70 -6.09 -6.23 -4.07
N VAL A 71 -5.15 -5.34 -3.79
CA VAL A 71 -4.99 -4.09 -4.53
C VAL A 71 -4.63 -4.39 -5.99
N LYS A 72 -3.73 -5.33 -6.23
CA LYS A 72 -3.34 -5.73 -7.58
C LYS A 72 -4.54 -6.21 -8.38
N ILE A 73 -5.35 -7.10 -7.82
CA ILE A 73 -6.56 -7.63 -8.48
C ILE A 73 -7.52 -6.49 -8.79
N THR A 74 -7.71 -5.57 -7.85
CA THR A 74 -8.59 -4.42 -8.03
C THR A 74 -8.10 -3.52 -9.17
N LEU A 75 -6.81 -3.22 -9.22
CA LEU A 75 -6.24 -2.41 -10.31
C LEU A 75 -6.39 -3.11 -11.66
N LEU A 76 -6.22 -4.43 -11.70
CA LEU A 76 -6.35 -5.21 -12.92
C LEU A 76 -7.79 -5.29 -13.43
N SER A 77 -8.78 -4.90 -12.63
CA SER A 77 -10.16 -4.82 -13.11
C SER A 77 -10.34 -3.71 -14.16
N GLU A 78 -9.41 -2.75 -14.22
CA GLU A 78 -9.38 -1.75 -15.28
C GLU A 78 -8.56 -2.28 -16.46
N GLU A 79 -9.19 -2.41 -17.60
CA GLU A 79 -8.57 -3.01 -18.81
C GLU A 79 -7.32 -2.29 -19.28
N ILE A 80 -7.23 -0.98 -19.03
CA ILE A 80 -6.07 -0.19 -19.45
C ILE A 80 -4.84 -0.38 -18.55
N ILE A 81 -5.01 -1.05 -17.41
CA ILE A 81 -3.89 -1.34 -16.51
C ILE A 81 -3.45 -2.79 -16.72
N GLY A 82 -2.24 -2.98 -17.23
CA GLY A 82 -1.64 -4.32 -17.36
C GLY A 82 -0.99 -4.76 -16.05
N ILE A 83 -0.64 -6.04 -15.99
CA ILE A 83 -0.01 -6.66 -14.82
C ILE A 83 1.26 -5.92 -14.41
N VAL A 84 2.13 -5.61 -15.36
CA VAL A 84 3.40 -4.93 -15.08
C VAL A 84 3.15 -3.54 -14.49
N THR A 85 2.23 -2.78 -15.08
CA THR A 85 1.91 -1.44 -14.59
C THR A 85 1.31 -1.50 -13.18
N ALA A 86 0.41 -2.45 -12.91
CA ALA A 86 -0.17 -2.63 -11.58
C ALA A 86 0.92 -2.93 -10.54
N GLU A 87 1.82 -3.85 -10.85
CA GLU A 87 2.92 -4.21 -9.95
C GLU A 87 3.87 -3.04 -9.71
N GLU A 88 4.22 -2.29 -10.77
CA GLU A 88 5.07 -1.11 -10.65
C GLU A 88 4.43 -0.02 -9.79
N ALA A 89 3.13 0.21 -9.96
CA ALA A 89 2.41 1.20 -9.16
C ALA A 89 2.38 0.83 -7.67
N ILE A 90 2.12 -0.44 -7.37
CA ILE A 90 2.12 -0.93 -5.99
C ILE A 90 3.53 -0.83 -5.40
N ASN A 91 4.54 -1.26 -6.13
CA ASN A 91 5.92 -1.21 -5.65
C ASN A 91 6.39 0.22 -5.41
N ALA A 92 6.04 1.15 -6.30
CA ALA A 92 6.38 2.56 -6.13
C ALA A 92 5.70 3.15 -4.88
N ALA A 93 4.42 2.82 -4.67
CA ALA A 93 3.68 3.27 -3.49
C ALA A 93 4.33 2.73 -2.21
N ILE A 94 4.64 1.43 -2.17
CA ILE A 94 5.30 0.79 -1.03
C ILE A 94 6.67 1.41 -0.77
N ASP A 95 7.47 1.62 -1.82
CA ASP A 95 8.80 2.21 -1.69
C ASP A 95 8.75 3.61 -1.07
N SER A 96 7.73 4.39 -1.40
CA SER A 96 7.59 5.76 -0.90
C SER A 96 7.39 5.83 0.61
N VAL A 97 6.86 4.78 1.22
CA VAL A 97 6.57 4.73 2.66
C VAL A 97 7.41 3.69 3.42
N ARG A 98 8.31 3.00 2.74
CA ARG A 98 9.09 1.89 3.32
C ARG A 98 9.80 2.30 4.60
N ASN A 99 10.58 3.38 4.58
CA ASN A 99 11.35 3.80 5.73
C ASN A 99 10.47 4.17 6.92
N ALA A 100 9.40 4.92 6.67
CA ALA A 100 8.48 5.33 7.72
C ALA A 100 7.80 4.11 8.36
N VAL A 101 7.32 3.19 7.53
CA VAL A 101 6.62 1.99 8.03
C VAL A 101 7.56 1.06 8.79
N ASN A 102 8.72 0.76 8.20
CA ASN A 102 9.67 -0.15 8.85
C ASN A 102 10.19 0.42 10.17
N THR A 103 10.44 1.72 10.23
CA THR A 103 10.86 2.39 11.46
C THR A 103 9.77 2.34 12.53
N ALA A 104 8.53 2.62 12.15
CA ALA A 104 7.40 2.61 13.10
C ALA A 104 7.13 1.22 13.67
N ILE A 105 7.26 0.19 12.86
CA ILE A 105 6.98 -1.20 13.24
C ILE A 105 8.19 -1.82 13.97
N GLY A 106 9.41 -1.45 13.57
CA GLY A 106 10.63 -1.92 14.21
C GLY A 106 11.26 -3.13 13.53
N PHE A 107 10.79 -3.53 12.36
CA PHE A 107 11.41 -4.56 11.53
C PHE A 107 11.11 -4.29 10.04
N GLU A 108 11.77 -5.01 9.16
CA GLU A 108 11.59 -4.83 7.72
C GLU A 108 10.31 -5.52 7.23
N LEU A 109 9.17 -4.85 7.40
CA LEU A 109 7.89 -5.32 6.88
C LEU A 109 7.81 -5.12 5.36
N LEU A 110 8.26 -3.97 4.87
CA LEU A 110 8.19 -3.60 3.46
C LEU A 110 9.49 -3.83 2.71
#